data_0512d5a730f86a071642e009ee7fb771
#
_entry.id   0512d5a730f86a071642e009ee7fb771
#
_cell.length_a   1.000
_cell.length_b   1.000
_cell.length_c   1.000
_cell.angle_alpha   90.00
_cell.angle_beta   90.00
_cell.angle_gamma   90.00
#
_symmetry.space_group_name_H-M   'P 1'
#
loop_
_entity.id
_entity.type
_entity.pdbx_description
1 polymer ?
#
loop_
_entity_poly.entity_id
_entity_poly.type
_entity_poly.pdbx_seq_one_letter_code
_entity_poly.pdbx_strand_id
1 'polypeptide(L)'
;MRSVFAALNCGDRERAIELAHPEIVLDATRNVFNPKTYVGKDGLRQWLTDTDDVWEGMHTEQDEFIDAGDRVVVIGRLVGKGKGSGVEVGQPNATVLTIRDGLLIRYETGYTNRREALEAVGLSEQDAHADS
;
A
#
# COMPACT_ATOMS: atom_id res chain seq x y z
N MET A 1 10.68 5.32 -4.33
CA MET A 1 9.40 4.72 -3.89
C MET A 1 9.27 4.52 -2.39
N ARG A 2 10.35 4.22 -1.71
CA ARG A 2 10.35 4.21 -0.24
C ARG A 2 9.87 5.52 0.37
N SER A 3 10.13 6.65 -0.30
CA SER A 3 9.70 7.96 0.17
C SER A 3 8.19 8.12 0.19
N VAL A 4 7.46 7.55 -0.76
CA VAL A 4 5.98 7.56 -0.75
C VAL A 4 5.48 6.75 0.44
N PHE A 5 6.03 5.56 0.63
CA PHE A 5 5.62 4.67 1.71
C PHE A 5 5.94 5.26 3.07
N ALA A 6 7.12 5.87 3.21
CA ALA A 6 7.52 6.55 4.43
C ALA A 6 6.59 7.72 4.74
N ALA A 7 6.20 8.49 3.73
CA ALA A 7 5.27 9.62 3.90
C ALA A 7 3.91 9.13 4.41
N LEU A 8 3.39 8.05 3.85
CA LEU A 8 2.12 7.46 4.30
C LEU A 8 2.22 6.97 5.74
N ASN A 9 3.31 6.29 6.09
CA ASN A 9 3.49 5.71 7.42
C ASN A 9 3.69 6.75 8.52
N CYS A 10 4.36 7.85 8.22
CA CYS A 10 4.59 8.89 9.23
C CYS A 10 3.50 9.96 9.24
N GLY A 11 2.46 9.78 8.46
CA GLY A 11 1.34 10.70 8.42
C GLY A 11 1.54 11.96 7.58
N ASP A 12 2.61 12.02 6.80
CA ASP A 12 2.85 13.14 5.88
C ASP A 12 2.06 12.93 4.58
N ARG A 13 0.75 13.12 4.69
CA ARG A 13 -0.19 12.86 3.61
C ARG A 13 -0.02 13.78 2.43
N GLU A 14 0.28 15.04 2.69
CA GLU A 14 0.49 16.02 1.62
C GLU A 14 1.66 15.62 0.73
N ARG A 15 2.75 15.12 1.35
CA ARG A 15 3.91 14.63 0.62
C ARG A 15 3.55 13.40 -0.22
N ALA A 16 2.78 12.48 0.34
CA ALA A 16 2.33 11.30 -0.39
C ALA A 16 1.47 11.67 -1.59
N ILE A 17 0.60 12.66 -1.44
CA ILE A 17 -0.25 13.15 -2.53
C ILE A 17 0.59 13.85 -3.60
N GLU A 18 1.61 14.61 -3.21
CA GLU A 18 2.54 15.22 -4.16
C GLU A 18 3.27 14.20 -5.01
N LEU A 19 3.62 13.06 -4.42
CA LEU A 19 4.36 11.98 -5.09
C LEU A 19 3.44 11.09 -5.93
N ALA A 20 2.13 11.30 -5.88
CA ALA A 20 1.16 10.55 -6.66
C ALA A 20 0.93 11.22 -8.02
N HIS A 21 0.78 10.36 -9.05
CA HIS A 21 0.41 10.83 -10.38
C HIS A 21 -1.03 11.37 -10.36
N PRO A 22 -1.37 12.42 -11.15
CA PRO A 22 -2.76 12.91 -11.21
C PRO A 22 -3.79 11.85 -11.58
N GLU A 23 -3.38 10.80 -12.29
CA GLU A 23 -4.25 9.70 -12.71
C GLU A 23 -4.07 8.45 -11.86
N ILE A 24 -3.55 8.58 -10.66
CA ILE A 24 -3.32 7.44 -9.77
C ILE A 24 -4.57 6.59 -9.60
N VAL A 25 -4.39 5.27 -9.58
CA VAL A 25 -5.44 4.31 -9.25
C VAL A 25 -5.02 3.61 -7.96
N LEU A 26 -5.87 3.67 -6.97
CA LEU A 26 -5.67 2.97 -5.71
C LEU A 26 -6.66 1.82 -5.64
N ASP A 27 -6.15 0.60 -5.79
CA ASP A 27 -6.95 -0.61 -5.78
C ASP A 27 -6.95 -1.23 -4.38
N ALA A 28 -8.02 -1.00 -3.64
CA ALA A 28 -8.25 -1.56 -2.32
C ALA A 28 -9.34 -2.65 -2.35
N THR A 29 -9.61 -3.22 -3.51
CA THR A 29 -10.69 -4.21 -3.67
C THR A 29 -10.42 -5.52 -2.93
N ARG A 30 -9.17 -5.78 -2.55
CA ARG A 30 -8.79 -6.97 -1.79
C ARG A 30 -9.02 -6.81 -0.29
N ASN A 31 -9.28 -5.58 0.16
CA ASN A 31 -9.51 -5.32 1.58
C ASN A 31 -10.83 -5.92 2.04
N VAL A 32 -10.83 -6.46 3.26
CA VAL A 32 -12.05 -7.01 3.86
C VAL A 32 -13.04 -5.90 4.16
N PHE A 33 -12.55 -4.76 4.63
CA PHE A 33 -13.38 -3.60 4.95
C PHE A 33 -13.32 -2.60 3.81
N ASN A 34 -14.49 -2.17 3.35
CA ASN A 34 -14.64 -1.13 2.35
C ASN A 34 -13.82 -1.41 1.08
N PRO A 35 -14.01 -2.60 0.45
CA PRO A 35 -13.29 -2.91 -0.79
C PRO A 35 -13.75 -1.96 -1.89
N LYS A 36 -12.80 -1.21 -2.46
CA LYS A 36 -13.13 -0.13 -3.38
C LYS A 36 -11.91 0.25 -4.20
N THR A 37 -12.14 0.83 -5.37
CA THR A 37 -11.10 1.44 -6.20
C THR A 37 -11.27 2.95 -6.15
N TYR A 38 -10.18 3.65 -5.91
CA TYR A 38 -10.15 5.11 -5.87
C TYR A 38 -9.32 5.61 -7.04
N VAL A 39 -9.71 6.71 -7.64
CA VAL A 39 -9.05 7.25 -8.83
C VAL A 39 -8.67 8.71 -8.62
N GLY A 40 -7.44 9.05 -9.03
CA GLY A 40 -6.94 10.41 -8.97
C GLY A 40 -6.50 10.83 -7.57
N LYS A 41 -5.96 12.03 -7.47
CA LYS A 41 -5.50 12.56 -6.18
C LYS A 41 -6.66 12.75 -5.20
N ASP A 42 -7.83 13.12 -5.69
CA ASP A 42 -9.02 13.23 -4.85
C ASP A 42 -9.45 11.87 -4.32
N GLY A 43 -9.33 10.83 -5.14
CA GLY A 43 -9.56 9.46 -4.69
C GLY A 43 -8.57 9.04 -3.62
N LEU A 44 -7.30 9.41 -3.75
CA LEU A 44 -6.29 9.13 -2.73
C LEU A 44 -6.65 9.83 -1.41
N ARG A 45 -7.07 11.09 -1.46
CA ARG A 45 -7.52 11.82 -0.26
C ARG A 45 -8.71 11.13 0.39
N GLN A 46 -9.65 10.67 -0.44
CA GLN A 46 -10.84 9.97 0.06
C GLN A 46 -10.48 8.66 0.75
N TRP A 47 -9.54 7.91 0.18
CA TRP A 47 -9.06 6.68 0.80
C TRP A 47 -8.45 6.92 2.17
N LEU A 48 -7.65 7.98 2.30
CA LEU A 48 -7.04 8.35 3.57
C LEU A 48 -8.11 8.70 4.61
N THR A 49 -9.14 9.44 4.20
CA THR A 49 -10.26 9.80 5.06
C THR A 49 -11.05 8.57 5.49
N ASP A 50 -11.37 7.69 4.53
CA ASP A 50 -12.13 6.47 4.81
C ASP A 50 -11.37 5.55 5.77
N THR A 51 -10.06 5.48 5.62
CA THR A 51 -9.21 4.70 6.51
C THR A 51 -9.23 5.26 7.93
N ASP A 52 -9.15 6.57 8.06
CA ASP A 52 -9.20 7.23 9.37
C ASP A 52 -10.55 7.08 10.06
N ASP A 53 -11.63 6.94 9.30
CA ASP A 53 -12.97 6.76 9.86
C ASP A 53 -13.13 5.40 10.54
N VAL A 54 -12.36 4.40 10.11
CA VAL A 54 -12.45 3.03 10.61
C VAL A 54 -11.32 2.70 11.57
N TRP A 55 -10.12 3.21 11.33
CA TRP A 55 -8.92 2.83 12.05
C TRP A 55 -8.22 4.02 12.68
N GLU A 56 -7.62 3.76 13.84
CA GLU A 56 -6.78 4.69 14.55
C GLU A 56 -5.34 4.21 14.47
N GLY A 57 -4.43 5.08 13.99
CA GLY A 57 -3.01 4.77 13.92
C GLY A 57 -2.63 3.70 12.91
N MET A 58 -3.44 3.51 11.87
CA MET A 58 -3.17 2.52 10.83
C MET A 58 -1.85 2.84 10.11
N HIS A 59 -0.96 1.87 10.09
CA HIS A 59 0.32 1.98 9.38
C HIS A 59 0.82 0.59 9.00
N THR A 60 1.84 0.55 8.15
CA THR A 60 2.47 -0.71 7.75
C THR A 60 3.87 -0.81 8.38
N GLU A 61 4.10 -1.89 9.09
CA GLU A 61 5.44 -2.27 9.53
C GLU A 61 6.05 -3.06 8.38
N GLN A 62 6.97 -2.45 7.66
CA GLN A 62 7.53 -3.03 6.43
C GLN A 62 8.73 -3.90 6.75
N ASP A 63 8.75 -5.11 6.20
CA ASP A 63 9.84 -6.05 6.36
C ASP A 63 10.76 -6.06 5.13
N GLU A 64 10.20 -5.86 3.95
CA GLU A 64 10.92 -6.09 2.72
C GLU A 64 10.39 -5.21 1.58
N PHE A 65 11.31 -4.67 0.77
CA PHE A 65 11.00 -4.04 -0.51
C PHE A 65 11.61 -4.89 -1.61
N ILE A 66 10.80 -5.30 -2.59
CA ILE A 66 11.26 -6.13 -3.70
C ILE A 66 11.11 -5.33 -4.99
N ASP A 67 12.22 -5.08 -5.65
CA ASP A 67 12.25 -4.34 -6.91
C ASP A 67 11.80 -5.23 -8.07
N ALA A 68 10.87 -4.77 -8.86
CA ALA A 68 10.31 -5.50 -9.99
C ALA A 68 10.22 -4.59 -11.23
N GLY A 69 11.29 -3.84 -11.50
CA GLY A 69 11.35 -2.90 -12.62
C GLY A 69 10.62 -1.59 -12.30
N ASP A 70 9.53 -1.33 -13.01
CA ASP A 70 8.69 -0.16 -12.76
C ASP A 70 7.73 -0.36 -11.59
N ARG A 71 7.77 -1.53 -10.95
CA ARG A 71 6.93 -1.85 -9.79
C ARG A 71 7.79 -2.23 -8.60
N VAL A 72 7.25 -1.99 -7.41
CA VAL A 72 7.89 -2.36 -6.14
C VAL A 72 6.88 -3.11 -5.30
N VAL A 73 7.28 -4.26 -4.77
CA VAL A 73 6.46 -5.03 -3.84
C VAL A 73 6.91 -4.72 -2.43
N VAL A 74 5.98 -4.30 -1.58
CA VAL A 74 6.26 -4.01 -0.17
C VAL A 74 5.61 -5.10 0.68
N ILE A 75 6.42 -5.82 1.43
CA ILE A 75 5.97 -6.90 2.30
C ILE A 75 6.04 -6.42 3.75
N GLY A 76 5.01 -6.68 4.52
CA GLY A 76 5.01 -6.29 5.92
C GLY A 76 3.74 -6.70 6.66
N ARG A 77 3.43 -5.96 7.70
CA ARG A 77 2.22 -6.13 8.51
C ARG A 77 1.45 -4.83 8.55
N LEU A 78 0.16 -4.94 8.38
CA LEU A 78 -0.75 -3.83 8.57
C LEU A 78 -1.16 -3.81 10.04
N VAL A 79 -0.90 -2.72 10.73
CA VAL A 79 -1.18 -2.58 12.16
C VAL A 79 -2.04 -1.35 12.40
N GLY A 80 -2.97 -1.46 13.32
CA GLY A 80 -3.84 -0.36 13.68
C GLY A 80 -4.79 -0.75 14.79
N LYS A 81 -5.65 0.18 15.17
CA LYS A 81 -6.64 -0.02 16.21
C LYS A 81 -8.00 0.40 15.67
N GLY A 82 -9.00 -0.44 15.85
CA GLY A 82 -10.37 -0.10 15.44
C GLY A 82 -10.92 1.05 16.25
N LYS A 83 -11.47 2.07 15.59
CA LYS A 83 -12.14 3.16 16.26
C LYS A 83 -13.42 2.65 16.94
N GLY A 84 -13.62 3.07 18.17
CA GLY A 84 -14.79 2.68 18.95
C GLY A 84 -14.61 1.34 19.68
N SER A 85 -14.04 0.33 19.04
CA SER A 85 -13.81 -0.96 19.67
C SER A 85 -12.53 -1.01 20.50
N GLY A 86 -11.51 -0.25 20.09
CA GLY A 86 -10.19 -0.26 20.72
C GLY A 86 -9.39 -1.54 20.47
N VAL A 87 -9.88 -2.41 19.59
CA VAL A 87 -9.23 -3.68 19.28
C VAL A 87 -8.02 -3.45 18.37
N GLU A 88 -6.86 -3.94 18.79
CA GLU A 88 -5.66 -3.88 17.96
C GLU A 88 -5.72 -4.97 16.89
N VAL A 89 -5.32 -4.58 15.67
CA VAL A 89 -5.26 -5.47 14.52
C VAL A 89 -3.85 -5.48 13.97
N GLY A 90 -3.33 -6.68 13.71
CA GLY A 90 -2.05 -6.85 13.04
C GLY A 90 -2.17 -8.05 12.13
N GLN A 91 -1.92 -7.86 10.82
CA GLN A 91 -2.04 -8.93 9.85
C GLN A 91 -1.00 -8.78 8.75
N PRO A 92 -0.54 -9.91 8.18
CA PRO A 92 0.34 -9.84 7.02
C PRO A 92 -0.34 -9.06 5.91
N ASN A 93 0.44 -8.22 5.25
CA ASN A 93 -0.06 -7.43 4.13
C ASN A 93 1.05 -7.19 3.13
N ALA A 94 0.72 -7.24 1.86
CA ALA A 94 1.64 -6.88 0.81
C ALA A 94 0.97 -5.89 -0.14
N THR A 95 1.77 -4.99 -0.68
CA THR A 95 1.31 -3.92 -1.54
C THR A 95 2.19 -3.85 -2.77
N VAL A 96 1.58 -3.62 -3.92
CA VAL A 96 2.31 -3.42 -5.18
C VAL A 96 2.18 -1.97 -5.58
N LEU A 97 3.32 -1.31 -5.76
CA LEU A 97 3.39 0.08 -6.19
C LEU A 97 3.90 0.12 -7.63
N THR A 98 3.21 0.84 -8.50
CA THR A 98 3.65 1.05 -9.88
C THR A 98 4.06 2.50 -10.05
N ILE A 99 5.24 2.72 -10.64
CA ILE A 99 5.86 4.03 -10.79
C ILE A 99 5.91 4.37 -12.27
N ARG A 100 5.54 5.61 -12.59
CA ARG A 100 5.68 6.16 -13.94
C ARG A 100 6.17 7.61 -13.83
N ASP A 101 7.23 7.93 -14.56
CA ASP A 101 7.81 9.28 -14.56
C ASP A 101 8.16 9.77 -13.15
N GLY A 102 8.61 8.86 -12.29
CA GLY A 102 8.98 9.17 -10.91
C GLY A 102 7.81 9.34 -9.96
N LEU A 103 6.57 9.10 -10.42
CA LEU A 103 5.36 9.26 -9.62
C LEU A 103 4.65 7.93 -9.43
N LEU A 104 3.94 7.82 -8.32
CA LEU A 104 3.12 6.65 -8.03
C LEU A 104 1.85 6.71 -8.87
N ILE A 105 1.71 5.81 -9.84
CA ILE A 105 0.53 5.79 -10.71
C ILE A 105 -0.48 4.70 -10.33
N ARG A 106 -0.04 3.66 -9.61
CA ARG A 106 -0.93 2.61 -9.15
C ARG A 106 -0.48 2.09 -7.80
N TYR A 107 -1.44 1.88 -6.92
CA TYR A 107 -1.23 1.37 -5.58
C TYR A 107 -2.23 0.23 -5.35
N GLU A 108 -1.73 -0.99 -5.28
CA GLU A 108 -2.56 -2.18 -5.10
C GLU A 108 -2.24 -2.79 -3.75
N THR A 109 -3.22 -2.77 -2.85
CA THR A 109 -3.02 -3.24 -1.47
C THR A 109 -3.95 -4.39 -1.13
N GLY A 110 -3.69 -5.06 -0.01
CA GLY A 110 -4.54 -6.12 0.49
C GLY A 110 -4.14 -7.52 0.06
N TYR A 111 -2.96 -7.70 -0.53
CA TYR A 111 -2.41 -9.05 -0.73
C TYR A 111 -2.08 -9.62 0.64
N THR A 112 -2.50 -10.85 0.90
CA THR A 112 -2.40 -11.45 2.23
C THR A 112 -1.08 -12.13 2.49
N ASN A 113 -0.29 -12.40 1.44
CA ASN A 113 1.01 -13.02 1.60
C ASN A 113 1.96 -12.59 0.49
N ARG A 114 3.23 -12.87 0.72
CA ARG A 114 4.33 -12.55 -0.18
C ARG A 114 4.15 -13.16 -1.56
N ARG A 115 3.74 -14.41 -1.61
CA ARG A 115 3.57 -15.16 -2.85
C ARG A 115 2.56 -14.50 -3.78
N GLU A 116 1.39 -14.10 -3.26
CA GLU A 116 0.36 -13.46 -4.06
C GLU A 116 0.85 -12.15 -4.67
N ALA A 117 1.56 -11.36 -3.90
CA ALA A 117 2.10 -10.09 -4.37
C ALA A 117 3.17 -10.29 -5.45
N LEU A 118 4.03 -11.28 -5.29
CA LEU A 118 5.05 -11.61 -6.28
C LEU A 118 4.41 -12.08 -7.59
N GLU A 119 3.42 -12.94 -7.51
CA GLU A 119 2.70 -13.41 -8.70
C GLU A 119 2.04 -12.25 -9.45
N ALA A 120 1.54 -11.26 -8.74
CA ALA A 120 0.91 -10.09 -9.34
C ALA A 120 1.88 -9.28 -10.21
N VAL A 121 3.17 -9.34 -9.94
CA VAL A 121 4.20 -8.65 -10.72
C VAL A 121 5.00 -9.61 -11.63
N GLY A 122 4.54 -10.86 -11.74
CA GLY A 122 5.19 -11.86 -12.60
C GLY A 122 6.45 -12.47 -12.04
N LEU A 123 6.66 -12.37 -10.72
CA LEU A 123 7.81 -12.96 -10.05
C LEU A 123 7.41 -14.20 -9.26
N SER A 124 8.40 -15.06 -8.99
CA SER A 124 8.25 -16.20 -8.10
C SER A 124 9.07 -15.94 -6.83
N GLU A 125 8.88 -16.79 -5.82
CA GLU A 125 9.71 -16.74 -4.61
C GLU A 125 11.18 -16.87 -4.94
N GLN A 126 11.50 -17.66 -5.96
CA GLN A 126 12.86 -17.87 -6.40
C GLN A 126 13.47 -16.61 -7.01
N ASP A 127 12.68 -15.88 -7.81
CA ASP A 127 13.11 -14.61 -8.42
C ASP A 127 13.35 -13.55 -7.35
N ALA A 128 12.48 -13.46 -6.37
CA ALA A 128 12.60 -12.50 -5.27
C ALA A 128 13.83 -12.80 -4.41
N HIS A 129 14.16 -14.08 -4.23
CA HIS A 129 15.32 -14.49 -3.46
C HIS A 129 16.63 -14.04 -4.14
N ALA A 130 16.65 -13.98 -5.46
CA ALA A 130 17.82 -13.55 -6.22
C ALA A 130 18.14 -12.06 -6.00
N ASP A 131 17.18 -11.26 -5.60
CA ASP A 131 17.31 -9.82 -5.36
C ASP A 131 17.75 -9.47 -3.94
N SER A 132 17.79 -10.44 -3.07
CA SER A 132 18.10 -10.21 -1.67
C SER A 132 19.61 -10.38 -1.32
#